data_de675784fda652d149b51246d9677eac
#
_entry.id   de675784fda652d149b51246d9677eac
#
_cell.length_a   1.000
_cell.length_b   1.000
_cell.length_c   1.000
_cell.angle_alpha   90.00
_cell.angle_beta   90.00
_cell.angle_gamma   90.00
#
_symmetry.space_group_name_H-M   'P 1'
#
loop_
_entity.id
_entity.type
_entity.pdbx_description
1 polymer ?
#
loop_
_entity_poly.entity_id
_entity_poly.type
_entity_poly.pdbx_seq_one_letter_code
_entity_poly.pdbx_strand_id
1 'polypeptide(L)'
;MLWPTGGDGRAAGNLRSSLWRLRGAGIEVLVADKWSLSLAPGVVVDVDQLCGWANRLINGAAETADLQLARGRLDALDLLPGWYDDWAIMERERIRQRVLHAFEALSRELSRRGRHADAVEAAMIAIDADPLRESAHRLLIEVHLAEGNWVEAQRRLFAYRTILREELGVQPSRELLTWFAARSDNMLSAAATAT
;
A
#
# COMPACT_ATOMS: atom_id res chain seq x y z
N MET A 1 -4.68 2.27 24.05
CA MET A 1 -4.32 2.60 25.47
C MET A 1 -3.28 1.59 25.93
N LEU A 2 -2.09 2.01 26.38
CA LEU A 2 -0.97 1.09 26.66
C LEU A 2 -1.17 0.22 27.90
N TRP A 3 -2.04 0.64 28.83
CA TRP A 3 -2.35 -0.11 30.07
C TRP A 3 -3.85 -0.06 30.36
N PRO A 4 -4.69 -0.85 29.65
CA PRO A 4 -6.14 -0.76 29.72
C PRO A 4 -6.74 -1.22 31.07
N THR A 5 -5.99 -2.04 31.83
CA THR A 5 -6.49 -2.67 33.08
C THR A 5 -5.94 -2.03 34.35
N GLY A 6 -5.25 -0.90 34.28
CA GLY A 6 -4.67 -0.19 35.42
C GLY A 6 -5.34 1.15 35.65
N GLY A 7 -5.60 1.53 36.93
CA GLY A 7 -5.99 2.91 37.26
C GLY A 7 -4.89 3.91 36.85
N ASP A 8 -5.26 5.19 36.64
CA ASP A 8 -4.39 6.25 36.14
C ASP A 8 -3.04 6.38 36.86
N GLY A 9 -3.05 6.20 38.18
CA GLY A 9 -1.81 6.25 38.99
C GLY A 9 -0.84 5.14 38.67
N ARG A 10 -1.32 3.91 38.35
CA ARG A 10 -0.49 2.76 37.97
C ARG A 10 0.03 2.95 36.56
N ALA A 11 -0.80 3.42 35.64
CA ALA A 11 -0.40 3.73 34.28
C ALA A 11 0.71 4.80 34.21
N ALA A 12 0.57 5.87 35.01
CA ALA A 12 1.59 6.91 35.17
C ALA A 12 2.90 6.38 35.78
N GLY A 13 2.81 5.46 36.76
CA GLY A 13 3.96 4.78 37.32
C GLY A 13 4.71 3.92 36.33
N ASN A 14 3.99 3.13 35.53
CA ASN A 14 4.54 2.29 34.48
C ASN A 14 5.22 3.14 33.40
N LEU A 15 4.59 4.25 32.99
CA LEU A 15 5.18 5.16 32.00
C LEU A 15 6.51 5.75 32.50
N ARG A 16 6.54 6.25 33.74
CA ARG A 16 7.79 6.76 34.33
C ARG A 16 8.90 5.73 34.39
N SER A 17 8.56 4.49 34.78
CA SER A 17 9.51 3.38 34.82
C SER A 17 10.04 3.03 33.43
N SER A 18 9.18 3.03 32.41
CA SER A 18 9.58 2.79 31.01
C SER A 18 10.51 3.89 30.49
N LEU A 19 10.19 5.15 30.73
CA LEU A 19 11.04 6.30 30.36
C LEU A 19 12.39 6.26 31.07
N TRP A 20 12.43 5.88 32.35
CA TRP A 20 13.68 5.73 33.09
C TRP A 20 14.56 4.62 32.49
N ARG A 21 13.96 3.47 32.11
CA ARG A 21 14.70 2.36 31.46
C ARG A 21 15.26 2.77 30.10
N LEU A 22 14.47 3.47 29.28
CA LEU A 22 14.94 3.97 27.98
C LEU A 22 16.15 4.90 28.14
N ARG A 23 16.08 5.87 29.06
CA ARG A 23 17.19 6.77 29.35
C ARG A 23 18.42 6.03 29.89
N GLY A 24 18.21 5.05 30.79
CA GLY A 24 19.28 4.22 31.33
C GLY A 24 19.98 3.36 30.26
N ALA A 25 19.27 3.04 29.18
CA ALA A 25 19.81 2.34 28.00
C ALA A 25 20.42 3.30 26.95
N GLY A 26 20.49 4.60 27.22
CA GLY A 26 20.99 5.59 26.25
C GLY A 26 20.03 5.88 25.09
N ILE A 27 18.77 5.48 25.20
CA ILE A 27 17.76 5.68 24.14
C ILE A 27 16.99 6.97 24.42
N GLU A 28 17.35 8.04 23.74
CA GLU A 28 16.79 9.38 23.91
C GLU A 28 15.78 9.75 22.81
N VAL A 29 14.79 8.89 22.61
CA VAL A 29 13.75 9.09 21.58
C VAL A 29 12.55 9.90 22.07
N LEU A 30 12.45 10.13 23.38
CA LEU A 30 11.30 10.79 24.01
C LEU A 30 11.74 11.94 24.92
N VAL A 31 11.02 13.05 24.81
CA VAL A 31 11.08 14.19 25.74
C VAL A 31 9.78 14.19 26.56
N ALA A 32 9.95 14.18 27.87
CA ALA A 32 8.83 14.22 28.83
C ALA A 32 8.95 15.48 29.69
N ASP A 33 7.90 16.26 29.75
CA ASP A 33 7.70 17.31 30.72
C ASP A 33 6.62 16.91 31.74
N LYS A 34 6.16 17.87 32.55
CA LYS A 34 5.16 17.62 33.59
C LYS A 34 3.79 17.20 33.03
N TRP A 35 3.47 17.59 31.79
CA TRP A 35 2.14 17.52 31.20
C TRP A 35 2.07 16.75 29.91
N SER A 36 3.20 16.60 29.23
CA SER A 36 3.28 16.03 27.88
C SER A 36 4.42 15.06 27.72
N LEU A 37 4.25 14.16 26.74
CA LEU A 37 5.27 13.28 26.20
C LEU A 37 5.32 13.51 24.69
N SER A 38 6.49 13.83 24.17
CA SER A 38 6.72 14.05 22.76
C SER A 38 7.95 13.29 22.26
N LEU A 39 8.05 13.11 20.95
CA LEU A 39 9.27 12.60 20.33
C LEU A 39 10.38 13.65 20.46
N ALA A 40 11.61 13.19 20.68
CA ALA A 40 12.76 14.08 20.71
C ALA A 40 12.99 14.71 19.32
N PRO A 41 13.52 15.97 19.27
CA PRO A 41 13.87 16.61 18.00
C PRO A 41 14.83 15.72 17.18
N GLY A 42 14.51 15.53 15.89
CA GLY A 42 15.32 14.70 14.98
C GLY A 42 14.96 13.21 14.98
N VAL A 43 14.05 12.76 15.82
CA VAL A 43 13.51 11.40 15.73
C VAL A 43 12.61 11.30 14.52
N VAL A 44 12.92 10.36 13.66
CA VAL A 44 12.16 10.06 12.46
C VAL A 44 11.31 8.82 12.71
N VAL A 45 10.02 8.90 12.43
CA VAL A 45 9.09 7.77 12.51
C VAL A 45 8.91 7.21 11.11
N ASP A 46 9.19 5.93 10.94
CA ASP A 46 9.10 5.20 9.66
C ASP A 46 7.69 5.24 9.08
N VAL A 47 6.67 5.06 9.93
CA VAL A 47 5.25 5.14 9.54
C VAL A 47 4.87 6.54 9.04
N ASP A 48 5.40 7.61 9.63
CA ASP A 48 5.13 8.97 9.18
C ASP A 48 5.76 9.24 7.80
N GLN A 49 6.98 8.74 7.58
CA GLN A 49 7.63 8.81 6.27
C GLN A 49 6.84 8.04 5.21
N LEU A 50 6.41 6.83 5.53
CA LEU A 50 5.59 6.00 4.66
C LEU A 50 4.25 6.67 4.33
N CYS A 51 3.56 7.18 5.34
CA CYS A 51 2.31 7.90 5.16
C CYS A 51 2.48 9.18 4.34
N GLY A 52 3.58 9.91 4.54
CA GLY A 52 3.93 11.10 3.76
C GLY A 52 4.15 10.76 2.29
N TRP A 53 4.94 9.72 1.99
CA TRP A 53 5.15 9.19 0.65
C TRP A 53 3.81 8.76 0.00
N ALA A 54 3.01 7.98 0.71
CA ALA A 54 1.72 7.51 0.21
C ALA A 54 0.78 8.69 -0.12
N ASN A 55 0.72 9.69 0.75
CA ASN A 55 -0.09 10.88 0.53
C ASN A 55 0.34 11.67 -0.71
N ARG A 56 1.65 11.85 -0.96
CA ARG A 56 2.13 12.54 -2.16
C ARG A 56 1.74 11.82 -3.43
N LEU A 57 1.88 10.50 -3.47
CA LEU A 57 1.45 9.68 -4.63
C LEU A 57 -0.05 9.74 -4.86
N ILE A 58 -0.85 9.49 -3.82
CA ILE A 58 -2.32 9.45 -3.92
C ILE A 58 -2.87 10.82 -4.37
N ASN A 59 -2.27 11.91 -3.91
CA ASN A 59 -2.72 13.28 -4.24
C ASN A 59 -2.08 13.83 -5.53
N GLY A 60 -1.28 13.04 -6.26
CA GLY A 60 -0.65 13.49 -7.50
C GLY A 60 0.47 14.52 -7.30
N ALA A 61 1.02 14.62 -6.09
CA ALA A 61 2.11 15.51 -5.72
C ALA A 61 3.46 14.76 -5.58
N ALA A 62 3.61 13.64 -6.30
CA ALA A 62 4.79 12.79 -6.23
C ALA A 62 6.03 13.50 -6.80
N GLU A 63 7.09 13.49 -6.03
CA GLU A 63 8.42 13.93 -6.45
C GLU A 63 9.17 12.81 -7.18
N THR A 64 10.27 13.14 -7.87
CA THR A 64 11.07 12.13 -8.59
C THR A 64 11.61 11.04 -7.67
N ALA A 65 11.97 11.38 -6.45
CA ALA A 65 12.43 10.41 -5.44
C ALA A 65 11.33 9.44 -4.98
N ASP A 66 10.06 9.86 -5.04
CA ASP A 66 8.92 9.02 -4.66
C ASP A 66 8.65 7.89 -5.67
N LEU A 67 9.14 8.07 -6.91
CA LEU A 67 8.95 7.11 -8.02
C LEU A 67 9.98 5.97 -8.02
N GLN A 68 10.80 5.88 -6.99
CA GLN A 68 11.69 4.73 -6.80
C GLN A 68 10.95 3.61 -6.07
N LEU A 69 11.02 2.41 -6.66
CA LEU A 69 10.48 1.20 -6.03
C LEU A 69 11.35 0.82 -4.84
N ALA A 70 10.91 1.14 -3.64
CA ALA A 70 11.55 0.73 -2.41
C ALA A 70 10.75 -0.44 -1.80
N ARG A 71 11.23 -1.69 -2.01
CA ARG A 71 10.60 -2.91 -1.46
C ARG A 71 10.53 -2.89 0.07
N GLY A 72 11.47 -2.24 0.77
CA GLY A 72 11.43 -2.06 2.23
C GLY A 72 10.22 -1.29 2.76
N ARG A 73 9.40 -0.68 1.86
CA ARG A 73 8.11 -0.09 2.26
C ARG A 73 7.01 -1.13 2.53
N LEU A 74 7.22 -2.39 2.12
CA LEU A 74 6.33 -3.50 2.43
C LEU A 74 6.48 -4.01 3.86
N ASP A 75 7.67 -3.87 4.45
CA ASP A 75 7.91 -4.28 5.84
C ASP A 75 7.03 -3.48 6.81
N ALA A 76 6.63 -2.27 6.42
CA ALA A 76 5.70 -1.43 7.17
C ALA A 76 4.24 -1.93 7.15
N LEU A 77 3.89 -2.89 6.29
CA LEU A 77 2.57 -3.55 6.33
C LEU A 77 2.42 -4.41 7.59
N ASP A 78 3.53 -4.82 8.21
CA ASP A 78 3.53 -5.53 9.49
C ASP A 78 3.80 -4.56 10.66
N LEU A 79 3.01 -3.51 10.75
CA LEU A 79 3.07 -2.54 11.83
C LEU A 79 2.92 -3.23 13.19
N LEU A 80 3.89 -3.03 14.10
CA LEU A 80 3.89 -3.55 15.46
C LEU A 80 3.69 -5.08 15.49
N PRO A 81 4.60 -5.88 14.91
CA PRO A 81 4.47 -7.34 14.88
C PRO A 81 4.32 -7.89 16.31
N GLY A 82 3.37 -8.80 16.49
CA GLY A 82 3.07 -9.39 17.81
C GLY A 82 2.16 -8.57 18.72
N TRP A 83 1.70 -7.38 18.29
CA TRP A 83 0.70 -6.61 19.01
C TRP A 83 -0.70 -6.95 18.49
N TYR A 84 -1.58 -7.45 19.37
CA TYR A 84 -2.94 -7.89 19.05
C TYR A 84 -4.01 -7.02 19.70
N ASP A 85 -3.64 -5.84 20.21
CA ASP A 85 -4.60 -4.86 20.70
C ASP A 85 -5.46 -4.35 19.53
N ASP A 86 -6.76 -4.15 19.76
CA ASP A 86 -7.72 -3.71 18.75
C ASP A 86 -7.26 -2.46 17.98
N TRP A 87 -6.68 -1.48 18.69
CA TRP A 87 -6.19 -0.26 18.07
C TRP A 87 -5.01 -0.53 17.10
N ALA A 88 -4.12 -1.49 17.44
CA ALA A 88 -2.98 -1.83 16.59
C ALA A 88 -3.44 -2.58 15.33
N ILE A 89 -4.43 -3.47 15.47
CA ILE A 89 -5.04 -4.18 14.34
C ILE A 89 -5.71 -3.19 13.39
N MET A 90 -6.51 -2.26 13.93
CA MET A 90 -7.20 -1.24 13.12
C MET A 90 -6.22 -0.30 12.40
N GLU A 91 -5.17 0.15 13.10
CA GLU A 91 -4.18 1.05 12.51
C GLU A 91 -3.33 0.34 11.46
N ARG A 92 -2.96 -0.93 11.67
CA ARG A 92 -2.28 -1.77 10.68
C ARG A 92 -3.10 -1.87 9.39
N GLU A 93 -4.39 -2.15 9.49
CA GLU A 93 -5.25 -2.22 8.31
C GLU A 93 -5.40 -0.87 7.62
N ARG A 94 -5.53 0.22 8.38
CA ARG A 94 -5.58 1.58 7.82
C ARG A 94 -4.32 1.93 7.02
N ILE A 95 -3.15 1.61 7.57
CA ILE A 95 -1.87 1.83 6.90
C ILE A 95 -1.75 0.93 5.66
N ARG A 96 -2.12 -0.35 5.79
CA ARG A 96 -2.12 -1.30 4.69
C ARG A 96 -2.93 -0.77 3.50
N GLN A 97 -4.15 -0.35 3.71
CA GLN A 97 -5.01 0.21 2.66
C GLN A 97 -4.38 1.46 2.02
N ARG A 98 -3.82 2.35 2.82
CA ARG A 98 -3.14 3.54 2.30
C ARG A 98 -1.94 3.20 1.43
N VAL A 99 -1.12 2.24 1.83
CA VAL A 99 0.05 1.78 1.07
C VAL A 99 -0.36 1.11 -0.24
N LEU A 100 -1.41 0.29 -0.24
CA LEU A 100 -1.96 -0.31 -1.47
C LEU A 100 -2.40 0.76 -2.46
N HIS A 101 -3.15 1.77 -2.01
CA HIS A 101 -3.53 2.91 -2.85
C HIS A 101 -2.32 3.70 -3.37
N ALA A 102 -1.26 3.81 -2.58
CA ALA A 102 -0.03 4.48 -3.01
C ALA A 102 0.69 3.70 -4.12
N PHE A 103 0.78 2.37 -4.02
CA PHE A 103 1.36 1.54 -5.09
C PHE A 103 0.53 1.57 -6.37
N GLU A 104 -0.80 1.60 -6.27
CA GLU A 104 -1.66 1.81 -7.42
C GLU A 104 -1.42 3.19 -8.07
N ALA A 105 -1.30 4.24 -7.27
CA ALA A 105 -1.00 5.58 -7.76
C ALA A 105 0.40 5.65 -8.39
N LEU A 106 1.40 5.01 -7.78
CA LEU A 106 2.75 4.90 -8.30
C LEU A 106 2.77 4.20 -9.67
N SER A 107 2.09 3.07 -9.80
CA SER A 107 1.99 2.34 -11.05
C SER A 107 1.38 3.20 -12.17
N ARG A 108 0.29 3.92 -11.89
CA ARG A 108 -0.33 4.85 -12.85
C ARG A 108 0.64 5.95 -13.28
N GLU A 109 1.35 6.55 -12.33
CA GLU A 109 2.30 7.62 -12.61
C GLU A 109 3.49 7.14 -13.44
N LEU A 110 4.04 5.97 -13.11
CA LEU A 110 5.12 5.33 -13.86
C LEU A 110 4.69 4.98 -15.29
N SER A 111 3.49 4.43 -15.45
CA SER A 111 2.91 4.12 -16.78
C SER A 111 2.74 5.38 -17.63
N ARG A 112 2.22 6.49 -17.05
CA ARG A 112 2.11 7.78 -17.74
C ARG A 112 3.44 8.37 -18.19
N ARG A 113 4.53 8.02 -17.49
CA ARG A 113 5.91 8.41 -17.86
C ARG A 113 6.59 7.44 -18.83
N GLY A 114 5.89 6.43 -19.33
CA GLY A 114 6.45 5.40 -20.23
C GLY A 114 7.34 4.37 -19.52
N ARG A 115 7.41 4.39 -18.18
CA ARG A 115 8.17 3.44 -17.35
C ARG A 115 7.33 2.18 -17.08
N HIS A 116 6.95 1.45 -18.14
CA HIS A 116 5.97 0.36 -18.03
C HIS A 116 6.48 -0.80 -17.18
N ALA A 117 7.76 -1.17 -17.27
CA ALA A 117 8.33 -2.24 -16.44
C ALA A 117 8.22 -1.93 -14.94
N ASP A 118 8.55 -0.70 -14.53
CA ASP A 118 8.43 -0.27 -13.14
C ASP A 118 6.96 -0.16 -12.72
N ALA A 119 6.06 0.23 -13.64
CA ALA A 119 4.63 0.29 -13.39
C ALA A 119 4.04 -1.11 -13.14
N VAL A 120 4.46 -2.12 -13.90
CA VAL A 120 4.10 -3.52 -13.69
C VAL A 120 4.57 -3.98 -12.31
N GLU A 121 5.81 -3.70 -11.93
CA GLU A 121 6.34 -4.09 -10.62
C GLU A 121 5.56 -3.44 -9.48
N ALA A 122 5.21 -2.16 -9.58
CA ALA A 122 4.40 -1.47 -8.58
C ALA A 122 2.98 -2.07 -8.45
N ALA A 123 2.34 -2.43 -9.56
CA ALA A 123 1.04 -3.09 -9.56
C ALA A 123 1.12 -4.50 -8.96
N MET A 124 2.18 -5.26 -9.28
CA MET A 124 2.42 -6.60 -8.73
C MET A 124 2.58 -6.57 -7.21
N ILE A 125 3.29 -5.57 -6.66
CA ILE A 125 3.41 -5.38 -5.22
C ILE A 125 2.04 -5.22 -4.56
N ALA A 126 1.14 -4.46 -5.16
CA ALA A 126 -0.22 -4.30 -4.62
C ALA A 126 -1.03 -5.60 -4.70
N ILE A 127 -0.87 -6.39 -5.77
CA ILE A 127 -1.52 -7.70 -5.94
C ILE A 127 -0.98 -8.73 -4.93
N ASP A 128 0.33 -8.78 -4.73
CA ASP A 128 0.97 -9.72 -3.78
C ASP A 128 0.50 -9.44 -2.34
N ALA A 129 0.31 -8.17 -1.99
CA ALA A 129 -0.20 -7.77 -0.67
C ALA A 129 -1.73 -7.99 -0.52
N ASP A 130 -2.49 -7.96 -1.61
CA ASP A 130 -3.94 -8.22 -1.63
C ASP A 130 -4.38 -8.85 -2.96
N PRO A 131 -4.30 -10.20 -3.07
CA PRO A 131 -4.58 -10.91 -4.32
C PRO A 131 -6.03 -10.81 -4.82
N LEU A 132 -6.95 -10.40 -3.97
CA LEU A 132 -8.37 -10.25 -4.34
C LEU A 132 -8.75 -8.82 -4.73
N ARG A 133 -7.80 -7.88 -4.67
CA ARG A 133 -8.01 -6.46 -4.95
C ARG A 133 -8.18 -6.17 -6.44
N GLU A 134 -9.41 -6.00 -6.89
CA GLU A 134 -9.73 -5.79 -8.30
C GLU A 134 -9.05 -4.57 -8.92
N SER A 135 -8.94 -3.46 -8.17
CA SER A 135 -8.30 -2.23 -8.65
C SER A 135 -6.83 -2.42 -9.04
N ALA A 136 -6.10 -3.27 -8.30
CA ALA A 136 -4.70 -3.60 -8.60
C ALA A 136 -4.57 -4.48 -9.85
N HIS A 137 -5.44 -5.48 -10.00
CA HIS A 137 -5.48 -6.32 -11.21
C HIS A 137 -5.87 -5.50 -12.45
N ARG A 138 -6.90 -4.66 -12.34
CA ARG A 138 -7.30 -3.74 -13.41
C ARG A 138 -6.13 -2.86 -13.85
N LEU A 139 -5.42 -2.29 -12.89
CA LEU A 139 -4.27 -1.44 -13.17
C LEU A 139 -3.15 -2.19 -13.91
N LEU A 140 -2.82 -3.41 -13.48
CA LEU A 140 -1.82 -4.23 -14.17
C LEU A 140 -2.24 -4.53 -15.61
N ILE A 141 -3.52 -4.81 -15.85
CA ILE A 141 -4.07 -4.98 -17.19
C ILE A 141 -3.93 -3.67 -18.01
N GLU A 142 -4.25 -2.51 -17.40
CA GLU A 142 -4.10 -1.19 -18.03
C GLU A 142 -2.65 -0.91 -18.47
N VAL A 143 -1.68 -1.25 -17.61
CA VAL A 143 -0.25 -1.08 -17.94
C VAL A 143 0.16 -1.95 -19.10
N HIS A 144 -0.22 -3.23 -19.13
CA HIS A 144 0.08 -4.11 -20.27
C HIS A 144 -0.57 -3.64 -21.56
N LEU A 145 -1.79 -3.11 -21.50
CA LEU A 145 -2.43 -2.52 -22.68
C LEU A 145 -1.71 -1.25 -23.17
N ALA A 146 -1.23 -0.40 -22.25
CA ALA A 146 -0.47 0.80 -22.57
C ALA A 146 0.91 0.46 -23.21
N GLU A 147 1.51 -0.65 -22.81
CA GLU A 147 2.73 -1.21 -23.41
C GLU A 147 2.49 -1.87 -24.78
N GLY A 148 1.22 -2.07 -25.17
CA GLY A 148 0.85 -2.82 -26.38
C GLY A 148 0.86 -4.34 -26.20
N ASN A 149 1.00 -4.82 -24.96
CA ASN A 149 1.12 -6.23 -24.63
C ASN A 149 -0.25 -6.87 -24.32
N TRP A 150 -1.07 -7.00 -25.38
CA TRP A 150 -2.43 -7.53 -25.29
C TRP A 150 -2.49 -8.93 -24.67
N VAL A 151 -1.57 -9.82 -25.06
CA VAL A 151 -1.58 -11.20 -24.59
C VAL A 151 -1.40 -11.28 -23.08
N GLU A 152 -0.51 -10.47 -22.52
CA GLU A 152 -0.32 -10.41 -21.06
C GLU A 152 -1.53 -9.79 -20.35
N ALA A 153 -2.12 -8.74 -20.92
CA ALA A 153 -3.36 -8.17 -20.37
C ALA A 153 -4.48 -9.23 -20.27
N GLN A 154 -4.66 -10.04 -21.32
CA GLN A 154 -5.64 -11.12 -21.32
C GLN A 154 -5.32 -12.24 -20.31
N ARG A 155 -4.05 -12.64 -20.23
CA ARG A 155 -3.58 -13.63 -19.24
C ARG A 155 -3.85 -13.16 -17.80
N ARG A 156 -3.61 -11.88 -17.51
CA ARG A 156 -3.87 -11.31 -16.20
C ARG A 156 -5.35 -11.30 -15.83
N LEU A 157 -6.22 -10.92 -16.76
CA LEU A 157 -7.67 -11.01 -16.53
C LEU A 157 -8.11 -12.45 -16.27
N PHE A 158 -7.59 -13.39 -17.02
CA PHE A 158 -7.93 -14.83 -16.84
C PHE A 158 -7.45 -15.33 -15.47
N ALA A 159 -6.21 -15.03 -15.08
CA ALA A 159 -5.66 -15.40 -13.77
C ALA A 159 -6.49 -14.82 -12.62
N TYR A 160 -6.88 -13.54 -12.70
CA TYR A 160 -7.73 -12.91 -11.69
C TYR A 160 -9.11 -13.57 -11.59
N ARG A 161 -9.75 -13.90 -12.72
CA ARG A 161 -11.01 -14.67 -12.74
C ARG A 161 -10.88 -16.01 -12.06
N THR A 162 -9.75 -16.69 -12.23
CA THR A 162 -9.49 -17.99 -11.62
C THR A 162 -9.38 -17.86 -10.10
N ILE A 163 -8.58 -16.90 -9.62
CA ILE A 163 -8.43 -16.63 -8.18
C ILE A 163 -9.78 -16.30 -7.53
N LEU A 164 -10.56 -15.38 -8.10
CA LEU A 164 -11.88 -15.02 -7.55
C LEU A 164 -12.85 -16.20 -7.48
N ARG A 165 -12.83 -17.06 -8.48
CA ARG A 165 -13.70 -18.24 -8.51
C ARG A 165 -13.28 -19.28 -7.46
N GLU A 166 -11.97 -19.47 -7.27
CA GLU A 166 -11.44 -20.47 -6.32
C GLU A 166 -11.59 -19.99 -4.87
N GLU A 167 -11.32 -18.72 -4.58
CA GLU A 167 -11.33 -18.19 -3.21
C GLU A 167 -12.74 -17.77 -2.74
N LEU A 168 -13.56 -17.20 -3.63
CA LEU A 168 -14.83 -16.57 -3.26
C LEU A 168 -16.04 -17.12 -4.02
N GLY A 169 -15.85 -17.95 -5.06
CA GLY A 169 -16.94 -18.46 -5.90
C GLY A 169 -17.61 -17.40 -6.78
N VAL A 170 -16.97 -16.22 -6.99
CA VAL A 170 -17.53 -15.11 -7.74
C VAL A 170 -16.76 -14.80 -9.03
N GLN A 171 -17.31 -13.90 -9.85
CA GLN A 171 -16.66 -13.36 -11.05
C GLN A 171 -16.15 -11.94 -10.78
N PRO A 172 -15.18 -11.43 -11.56
CA PRO A 172 -14.83 -10.01 -11.55
C PRO A 172 -16.05 -9.13 -11.76
N SER A 173 -15.94 -7.86 -11.35
CA SER A 173 -17.01 -6.90 -11.52
C SER A 173 -17.44 -6.79 -12.99
N ARG A 174 -18.73 -6.53 -13.20
CA ARG A 174 -19.27 -6.27 -14.54
C ARG A 174 -18.56 -5.08 -15.20
N GLU A 175 -18.16 -4.11 -14.40
CA GLU A 175 -17.45 -2.94 -14.88
C GLU A 175 -16.09 -3.31 -15.49
N LEU A 176 -15.28 -4.12 -14.81
CA LEU A 176 -13.98 -4.58 -15.31
C LEU A 176 -14.16 -5.38 -16.61
N LEU A 177 -15.12 -6.31 -16.64
CA LEU A 177 -15.35 -7.16 -17.81
C LEU A 177 -15.80 -6.35 -19.02
N THR A 178 -16.74 -5.41 -18.86
CA THR A 178 -17.23 -4.54 -19.92
C THR A 178 -16.13 -3.59 -20.41
N TRP A 179 -15.36 -3.03 -19.50
CA TRP A 179 -14.23 -2.16 -19.80
C TRP A 179 -13.15 -2.87 -20.62
N PHE A 180 -12.85 -4.14 -20.29
CA PHE A 180 -11.87 -4.94 -21.03
C PHE A 180 -12.40 -5.34 -22.42
N ALA A 181 -13.66 -5.78 -22.52
CA ALA A 181 -14.30 -6.16 -23.78
C ALA A 181 -14.29 -5.03 -24.81
N ALA A 182 -14.64 -3.80 -24.40
CA ALA A 182 -14.62 -2.64 -25.26
C ALA A 182 -13.22 -2.33 -25.86
N ARG A 183 -12.15 -2.65 -25.14
CA ARG A 183 -10.78 -2.49 -25.62
C ARG A 183 -10.36 -3.61 -26.57
N SER A 184 -10.87 -4.82 -26.34
CA SER A 184 -10.68 -5.96 -27.25
C SER A 184 -11.23 -5.66 -28.62
N ASP A 185 -12.47 -5.16 -28.68
CA ASP A 185 -13.16 -4.87 -29.95
C ASP A 185 -12.43 -3.76 -30.73
N ASN A 186 -11.94 -2.75 -30.06
CA ASN A 186 -11.16 -1.68 -30.68
C ASN A 186 -9.85 -2.17 -31.29
N MET A 187 -9.15 -3.09 -30.60
CA MET A 187 -7.90 -3.66 -31.11
C MET A 187 -8.12 -4.57 -32.32
N LEU A 188 -9.15 -5.42 -32.28
CA LEU A 188 -9.49 -6.29 -33.42
C LEU A 188 -9.92 -5.46 -34.66
N SER A 189 -10.66 -4.40 -34.45
CA SER A 189 -11.08 -3.46 -35.50
C SER A 189 -9.88 -2.71 -36.12
N ALA A 190 -8.92 -2.26 -35.31
CA ALA A 190 -7.70 -1.61 -35.79
C ALA A 190 -6.79 -2.57 -36.61
N ALA A 191 -6.69 -3.81 -36.18
CA ALA A 191 -5.93 -4.83 -36.90
C ALA A 191 -6.56 -5.17 -38.26
N ALA A 192 -7.90 -5.18 -38.33
CA ALA A 192 -8.62 -5.46 -39.60
C ALA A 192 -8.51 -4.32 -40.63
N THR A 193 -8.27 -3.07 -40.20
CA THR A 193 -8.09 -1.91 -41.08
C THR A 193 -6.65 -1.70 -41.56
N ALA A 194 -5.70 -2.42 -40.98
CA ALA A 194 -4.26 -2.34 -41.33
C ALA A 194 -3.81 -3.41 -42.36
N THR A 195 -4.74 -4.28 -42.81
CA THR A 195 -4.52 -5.33 -43.82
C THR A 195 -5.19 -4.97 -45.12
#